data_33057be2c2da4b186adc813a74f45046
#
_entry.id   33057be2c2da4b186adc813a74f45046
#
_cell.length_a   1.000
_cell.length_b   1.000
_cell.length_c   1.000
_cell.angle_alpha   90.00
_cell.angle_beta   90.00
_cell.angle_gamma   90.00
#
_symmetry.space_group_name_H-M   'P 1'
#
loop_
_entity.id
_entity.type
_entity.pdbx_description
1 polymer ?
#
loop_
_entity_poly.entity_id
_entity_poly.type
_entity_poly.pdbx_seq_one_letter_code
_entity_poly.pdbx_strand_id
1 'polypeptide(L)'
;MTRDIKLQRIYPHSIEAVWNALTDCEAIAEWLMENDFRPVLGHKFQFRSKPMGGWDGIVNGEVLEVDPPHKLRYSWKTNVIDTMLTITLQTVAEGTALRLEHSGFRGFKPVMISFLMGSGWKSIVRKHLPAVIAKLAEKEATAI
;
A
#
# COMPACT_ATOMS: atom_id res chain seq x y z
N MET A 1 -9.96 6.98 21.75
CA MET A 1 -8.55 6.92 21.34
C MET A 1 -8.48 6.47 19.89
N THR A 2 -7.87 7.27 19.04
CA THR A 2 -7.71 6.96 17.60
C THR A 2 -6.32 7.36 17.15
N ARG A 3 -5.82 6.72 16.09
CA ARG A 3 -4.55 7.09 15.47
C ARG A 3 -4.58 6.77 13.97
N ASP A 4 -3.97 7.64 13.17
CA ASP A 4 -3.76 7.40 11.75
C ASP A 4 -2.26 7.40 11.45
N ILE A 5 -1.86 6.58 10.49
CA ILE A 5 -0.49 6.55 9.99
C ILE A 5 -0.47 7.39 8.72
N LYS A 6 0.42 8.39 8.66
CA LYS A 6 0.57 9.25 7.47
C LYS A 6 2.03 9.30 7.06
N LEU A 7 2.30 8.97 5.81
CA LEU A 7 3.65 8.98 5.24
C LEU A 7 3.64 9.68 3.89
N GLN A 8 4.78 10.26 3.53
CA GLN A 8 4.95 10.95 2.27
C GLN A 8 6.35 10.67 1.73
N ARG A 9 6.45 10.44 0.43
CA ARG A 9 7.74 10.15 -0.22
C ARG A 9 7.70 10.59 -1.68
N ILE A 10 8.84 11.04 -2.20
CA ILE A 10 9.01 11.33 -3.62
C ILE A 10 9.88 10.24 -4.24
N TYR A 11 9.42 9.68 -5.36
CA TYR A 11 10.16 8.69 -6.14
C TYR A 11 10.56 9.30 -7.48
N PRO A 12 11.82 9.12 -7.91
CA PRO A 12 12.32 9.69 -9.17
C PRO A 12 11.88 8.83 -10.38
N HIS A 13 10.58 8.57 -10.49
CA HIS A 13 9.99 7.72 -11.53
C HIS A 13 8.65 8.27 -11.96
N SER A 14 8.17 7.84 -13.13
CA SER A 14 6.88 8.28 -13.66
C SER A 14 5.73 7.83 -12.77
N ILE A 15 4.63 8.58 -12.81
CA ILE A 15 3.42 8.22 -12.04
C ILE A 15 2.85 6.87 -12.49
N GLU A 16 3.00 6.52 -13.78
CA GLU A 16 2.58 5.22 -14.30
C GLU A 16 3.38 4.07 -13.67
N ALA A 17 4.69 4.23 -13.55
CA ALA A 17 5.54 3.20 -12.93
C ALA A 17 5.18 3.00 -11.45
N VAL A 18 4.93 4.09 -10.73
CA VAL A 18 4.52 4.03 -9.32
C VAL A 18 3.14 3.40 -9.20
N TRP A 19 2.19 3.81 -10.04
CA TRP A 19 0.84 3.25 -10.04
C TRP A 19 0.86 1.74 -10.31
N ASN A 20 1.63 1.30 -11.30
CA ASN A 20 1.74 -0.11 -11.64
C ASN A 20 2.32 -0.93 -10.48
N ALA A 21 3.32 -0.40 -9.78
CA ALA A 21 3.88 -1.07 -8.60
C ALA A 21 2.83 -1.24 -7.49
N LEU A 22 1.92 -0.28 -7.36
CA LEU A 22 0.89 -0.29 -6.31
C LEU A 22 -0.31 -1.17 -6.66
N THR A 23 -0.53 -1.49 -7.92
CA THR A 23 -1.78 -2.14 -8.37
C THR A 23 -1.58 -3.50 -9.02
N ASP A 24 -0.38 -3.84 -9.45
CA ASP A 24 -0.08 -5.14 -10.03
C ASP A 24 0.14 -6.17 -8.93
N CYS A 25 -0.58 -7.30 -8.98
CA CYS A 25 -0.53 -8.29 -7.90
C CYS A 25 0.86 -8.92 -7.73
N GLU A 26 1.60 -9.14 -8.82
CA GLU A 26 2.96 -9.67 -8.74
C GLU A 26 3.90 -8.65 -8.09
N ALA A 27 3.74 -7.38 -8.42
CA ALA A 27 4.53 -6.30 -7.81
C ALA A 27 4.23 -6.18 -6.32
N ILE A 28 2.96 -6.19 -5.94
CA ILE A 28 2.53 -6.10 -4.53
C ILE A 28 3.12 -7.27 -3.72
N ALA A 29 3.20 -8.46 -4.31
CA ALA A 29 3.79 -9.61 -3.64
C ALA A 29 5.27 -9.38 -3.29
N GLU A 30 5.98 -8.56 -4.05
CA GLU A 30 7.39 -8.26 -3.80
C GLU A 30 7.60 -7.20 -2.72
N TRP A 31 6.73 -6.17 -2.65
CA TRP A 31 6.94 -5.10 -1.65
C TRP A 31 6.05 -5.24 -0.42
N LEU A 32 5.03 -6.08 -0.46
CA LEU A 32 4.09 -6.22 0.66
C LEU A 32 3.82 -7.69 1.01
N MET A 33 2.91 -8.37 0.31
CA MET A 33 2.46 -9.74 0.61
C MET A 33 1.87 -10.41 -0.61
N GLU A 34 1.82 -11.74 -0.62
CA GLU A 34 1.03 -12.49 -1.59
C GLU A 34 -0.42 -12.00 -1.57
N ASN A 35 -1.06 -11.97 -2.74
CA ASN A 35 -2.39 -11.38 -2.86
C ASN A 35 -3.09 -11.79 -4.16
N ASP A 36 -4.39 -11.48 -4.20
CA ASP A 36 -5.22 -11.57 -5.39
C ASP A 36 -5.83 -10.19 -5.74
N PHE A 37 -5.07 -9.14 -5.51
CA PHE A 37 -5.49 -7.76 -5.71
C PHE A 37 -5.74 -7.44 -7.18
N ARG A 38 -6.78 -6.64 -7.46
CA ARG A 38 -7.05 -6.01 -8.75
C ARG A 38 -7.53 -4.58 -8.52
N PRO A 39 -7.09 -3.61 -9.34
CA PRO A 39 -7.52 -2.21 -9.17
C PRO A 39 -8.90 -1.99 -9.82
N VAL A 40 -9.90 -2.73 -9.35
CA VAL A 40 -11.28 -2.68 -9.84
C VAL A 40 -12.21 -2.34 -8.68
N LEU A 41 -13.03 -1.33 -8.84
CA LEU A 41 -13.97 -0.89 -7.81
C LEU A 41 -14.85 -2.06 -7.35
N GLY A 42 -14.94 -2.26 -6.05
CA GLY A 42 -15.74 -3.33 -5.45
C GLY A 42 -15.05 -4.68 -5.39
N HIS A 43 -13.87 -4.83 -6.00
CA HIS A 43 -13.14 -6.11 -5.94
C HIS A 43 -12.72 -6.43 -4.51
N LYS A 44 -13.06 -7.63 -4.06
CA LYS A 44 -12.65 -8.14 -2.75
C LYS A 44 -11.41 -9.00 -2.90
N PHE A 45 -10.44 -8.78 -2.04
CA PHE A 45 -9.14 -9.43 -2.13
C PHE A 45 -8.61 -9.79 -0.76
N GLN A 46 -7.56 -10.60 -0.75
CA GLN A 46 -6.81 -10.92 0.47
C GLN A 46 -5.33 -10.66 0.25
N PHE A 47 -4.68 -10.14 1.29
CA PHE A 47 -3.23 -10.19 1.44
C PHE A 47 -2.94 -11.32 2.43
N ARG A 48 -1.93 -12.13 2.13
CA ARG A 48 -1.59 -13.31 2.92
C ARG A 48 -0.11 -13.32 3.27
N SER A 49 0.16 -13.50 4.55
CA SER A 49 1.50 -13.61 5.10
C SER A 49 1.52 -14.66 6.21
N LYS A 50 2.65 -14.84 6.85
CA LYS A 50 2.74 -15.77 7.99
C LYS A 50 2.03 -15.17 9.20
N PRO A 51 1.30 -15.98 9.99
CA PRO A 51 0.72 -15.52 11.24
C PRO A 51 1.81 -14.95 12.17
N MET A 52 1.46 -13.90 12.90
CA MET A 52 2.40 -13.25 13.80
C MET A 52 1.66 -12.59 14.97
N GLY A 53 2.08 -12.88 16.20
CA GLY A 53 1.42 -12.38 17.39
C GLY A 53 -0.02 -12.87 17.43
N GLY A 54 -1.00 -12.00 17.63
CA GLY A 54 -2.41 -12.36 17.59
C GLY A 54 -3.04 -12.30 16.20
N TRP A 55 -2.26 -11.95 15.18
CA TRP A 55 -2.75 -11.82 13.82
C TRP A 55 -2.62 -13.14 13.06
N ASP A 56 -3.68 -13.54 12.34
CA ASP A 56 -3.74 -14.80 11.60
C ASP A 56 -3.03 -14.78 10.25
N GLY A 57 -2.39 -13.68 9.88
CA GLY A 57 -1.66 -13.56 8.62
C GLY A 57 -2.51 -13.14 7.44
N ILE A 58 -3.78 -12.84 7.63
CA ILE A 58 -4.73 -12.51 6.57
C ILE A 58 -5.22 -11.07 6.70
N VAL A 59 -5.20 -10.34 5.59
CA VAL A 59 -5.87 -9.04 5.46
C VAL A 59 -6.99 -9.21 4.44
N ASN A 60 -8.22 -8.88 4.83
CA ASN A 60 -9.36 -8.85 3.92
C ASN A 60 -9.61 -7.42 3.51
N GLY A 61 -9.70 -7.17 2.21
CA GLY A 61 -9.92 -5.84 1.69
C GLY A 61 -10.96 -5.78 0.60
N GLU A 62 -11.43 -4.57 0.35
CA GLU A 62 -12.32 -4.27 -0.77
C GLU A 62 -11.88 -2.94 -1.36
N VAL A 63 -11.80 -2.86 -2.69
CA VAL A 63 -11.44 -1.62 -3.37
C VAL A 63 -12.62 -0.66 -3.30
N LEU A 64 -12.43 0.46 -2.60
CA LEU A 64 -13.47 1.46 -2.34
C LEU A 64 -13.39 2.66 -3.27
N GLU A 65 -12.21 2.96 -3.79
CA GLU A 65 -11.99 4.05 -4.72
C GLU A 65 -10.78 3.74 -5.59
N VAL A 66 -10.90 3.92 -6.90
CA VAL A 66 -9.80 3.74 -7.84
C VAL A 66 -9.91 4.79 -8.95
N ASP A 67 -8.93 5.69 -9.00
CA ASP A 67 -8.84 6.78 -9.97
C ASP A 67 -7.41 6.78 -10.53
N PRO A 68 -7.15 5.94 -11.56
CA PRO A 68 -5.80 5.81 -12.11
C PRO A 68 -5.33 7.09 -12.78
N PRO A 69 -4.07 7.48 -12.64
CA PRO A 69 -3.05 6.90 -11.76
C PRO A 69 -2.88 7.68 -10.46
N HIS A 70 -3.93 8.33 -9.94
CA HIS A 70 -3.83 9.33 -8.89
C HIS A 70 -4.27 8.85 -7.50
N LYS A 71 -5.26 7.96 -7.41
CA LYS A 71 -5.82 7.63 -6.11
C LYS A 71 -6.30 6.19 -6.04
N LEU A 72 -6.00 5.56 -4.90
CA LEU A 72 -6.41 4.20 -4.57
C LEU A 72 -6.80 4.15 -3.10
N ARG A 73 -7.99 3.62 -2.83
CA ARG A 73 -8.45 3.41 -1.46
C ARG A 73 -9.05 2.03 -1.34
N TYR A 74 -8.66 1.31 -0.30
CA TYR A 74 -9.28 0.03 0.01
C TYR A 74 -9.34 -0.21 1.52
N SER A 75 -10.30 -1.04 1.93
CA SER A 75 -10.42 -1.43 3.32
C SER A 75 -9.32 -2.42 3.68
N TRP A 76 -8.93 -2.40 4.94
CA TRP A 76 -7.86 -3.23 5.49
C TRP A 76 -8.37 -3.81 6.80
N LYS A 77 -8.91 -5.04 6.73
CA LYS A 77 -9.52 -5.69 7.88
C LYS A 77 -8.78 -6.97 8.22
N THR A 78 -8.44 -7.10 9.49
CA THR A 78 -7.85 -8.34 10.02
C THR A 78 -8.65 -8.77 11.23
N ASN A 79 -8.24 -9.89 11.84
CA ASN A 79 -8.86 -10.33 13.09
C ASN A 79 -8.55 -9.42 14.28
N VAL A 80 -7.67 -8.41 14.11
CA VAL A 80 -7.27 -7.49 15.20
C VAL A 80 -7.56 -6.02 14.91
N ILE A 81 -7.70 -5.63 13.63
CA ILE A 81 -7.98 -4.24 13.25
C ILE A 81 -9.01 -4.16 12.11
N ASP A 82 -9.71 -3.04 12.04
CA ASP A 82 -10.65 -2.71 10.98
C ASP A 82 -10.34 -1.27 10.54
N THR A 83 -9.61 -1.14 9.44
CA THR A 83 -9.00 0.10 9.01
C THR A 83 -9.15 0.34 7.51
N MET A 84 -8.57 1.42 7.02
CA MET A 84 -8.64 1.82 5.62
C MET A 84 -7.30 2.35 5.17
N LEU A 85 -6.88 1.98 3.96
CA LEU A 85 -5.65 2.47 3.35
C LEU A 85 -5.99 3.37 2.17
N THR A 86 -5.42 4.58 2.15
CA THR A 86 -5.56 5.53 1.04
C THR A 86 -4.18 5.90 0.53
N ILE A 87 -3.98 5.78 -0.78
CA ILE A 87 -2.74 6.16 -1.44
C ILE A 87 -3.08 7.16 -2.53
N THR A 88 -2.40 8.31 -2.50
CA THR A 88 -2.54 9.34 -3.53
C THR A 88 -1.20 9.61 -4.18
N LEU A 89 -1.21 9.81 -5.50
CA LEU A 89 -0.04 10.10 -6.30
C LEU A 89 -0.21 11.41 -7.03
N GLN A 90 0.88 12.18 -7.10
CA GLN A 90 0.91 13.44 -7.83
C GLN A 90 2.25 13.58 -8.54
N THR A 91 2.21 13.96 -9.82
CA THR A 91 3.42 14.28 -10.57
C THR A 91 4.03 15.56 -10.01
N VAL A 92 5.32 15.52 -9.71
CA VAL A 92 6.10 16.67 -9.25
C VAL A 92 7.36 16.79 -10.10
N ALA A 93 8.11 17.89 -9.92
CA ALA A 93 9.31 18.12 -10.72
C ALA A 93 10.33 16.98 -10.63
N GLU A 94 10.48 16.37 -9.45
CA GLU A 94 11.46 15.32 -9.19
C GLU A 94 10.96 13.90 -9.56
N GLY A 95 9.69 13.77 -9.99
CA GLY A 95 9.09 12.47 -10.31
C GLY A 95 7.67 12.37 -9.83
N THR A 96 7.41 11.52 -8.83
CA THR A 96 6.08 11.27 -8.29
C THR A 96 6.08 11.40 -6.77
N ALA A 97 5.17 12.20 -6.24
CA ALA A 97 4.93 12.28 -4.80
C ALA A 97 3.86 11.28 -4.42
N LEU A 98 4.20 10.40 -3.49
CA LEU A 98 3.27 9.43 -2.90
C LEU A 98 2.89 9.88 -1.50
N ARG A 99 1.60 9.83 -1.21
CA ARG A 99 1.07 10.00 0.14
C ARG A 99 0.32 8.73 0.52
N LEU A 100 0.70 8.14 1.65
CA LEU A 100 0.03 6.97 2.18
C LEU A 100 -0.62 7.33 3.50
N GLU A 101 -1.88 6.96 3.66
CA GLU A 101 -2.64 7.17 4.89
C GLU A 101 -3.34 5.87 5.26
N HIS A 102 -2.96 5.32 6.42
CA HIS A 102 -3.61 4.14 6.97
C HIS A 102 -4.38 4.61 8.21
N SER A 103 -5.70 4.64 8.09
CA SER A 103 -6.58 5.31 9.06
C SER A 103 -7.58 4.35 9.69
N GLY A 104 -8.12 4.78 10.84
CA GLY A 104 -9.19 4.06 11.51
C GLY A 104 -8.74 3.15 12.65
N PHE A 105 -7.51 3.30 13.13
CA PHE A 105 -7.07 2.57 14.32
C PHE A 105 -7.78 3.15 15.55
N ARG A 106 -8.75 2.42 16.08
CA ARG A 106 -9.59 2.87 17.20
C ARG A 106 -9.47 1.91 18.37
N GLY A 107 -9.37 2.47 19.57
CA GLY A 107 -9.26 1.72 20.81
C GLY A 107 -7.80 1.42 21.17
N PHE A 108 -7.60 0.93 22.40
CA PHE A 108 -6.26 0.75 22.96
C PHE A 108 -5.39 -0.20 22.13
N LYS A 109 -5.89 -1.40 21.86
CA LYS A 109 -5.10 -2.42 21.15
C LYS A 109 -4.79 -2.04 19.70
N PRO A 110 -5.77 -1.60 18.89
CA PRO A 110 -5.46 -1.14 17.53
C PRO A 110 -4.51 0.06 17.49
N VAL A 111 -4.63 1.01 18.40
CA VAL A 111 -3.69 2.15 18.46
C VAL A 111 -2.28 1.66 18.77
N MET A 112 -2.11 0.70 19.67
CA MET A 112 -0.80 0.09 19.93
C MET A 112 -0.24 -0.59 18.68
N ILE A 113 -1.07 -1.33 17.97
CA ILE A 113 -0.68 -1.99 16.71
C ILE A 113 -0.24 -0.96 15.66
N SER A 114 -0.89 0.21 15.62
CA SER A 114 -0.55 1.25 14.65
C SER A 114 0.89 1.75 14.77
N PHE A 115 1.48 1.72 15.96
CA PHE A 115 2.89 2.10 16.12
C PHE A 115 3.83 1.09 15.47
N LEU A 116 3.53 -0.21 15.58
CA LEU A 116 4.30 -1.25 14.90
C LEU A 116 4.13 -1.17 13.39
N MET A 117 2.89 -1.01 12.93
CA MET A 117 2.60 -0.92 11.50
C MET A 117 3.19 0.35 10.87
N GLY A 118 3.21 1.46 11.62
CA GLY A 118 3.85 2.69 11.15
C GLY A 118 5.33 2.49 10.84
N SER A 119 6.03 1.76 11.69
CA SER A 119 7.43 1.40 11.46
C SER A 119 7.58 0.50 10.24
N GLY A 120 6.70 -0.48 10.09
CA GLY A 120 6.67 -1.36 8.91
C GLY A 120 6.41 -0.58 7.62
N TRP A 121 5.44 0.31 7.62
CA TRP A 121 5.15 1.16 6.46
C TRP A 121 6.33 2.05 6.08
N LYS A 122 7.05 2.61 7.06
CA LYS A 122 8.25 3.41 6.78
C LYS A 122 9.31 2.59 6.04
N SER A 123 9.54 1.37 6.47
CA SER A 123 10.49 0.46 5.81
C SER A 123 10.05 0.14 4.39
N ILE A 124 8.76 -0.17 4.20
CA ILE A 124 8.20 -0.48 2.89
C ILE A 124 8.37 0.72 1.93
N VAL A 125 7.96 1.89 2.35
CA VAL A 125 7.97 3.11 1.52
C VAL A 125 9.39 3.55 1.19
N ARG A 126 10.34 3.33 2.09
CA ARG A 126 11.74 3.74 1.91
C ARG A 126 12.61 2.73 1.18
N LYS A 127 12.34 1.44 1.30
CA LYS A 127 13.22 0.38 0.80
C LYS A 127 12.55 -0.56 -0.20
N HIS A 128 11.45 -1.20 0.19
CA HIS A 128 10.85 -2.27 -0.59
C HIS A 128 10.12 -1.76 -1.83
N LEU A 129 9.28 -0.77 -1.66
CA LEU A 129 8.50 -0.20 -2.75
C LEU A 129 9.39 0.49 -3.80
N PRO A 130 10.39 1.33 -3.43
CA PRO A 130 11.27 1.92 -4.42
C PRO A 130 12.02 0.90 -5.28
N ALA A 131 12.42 -0.23 -4.71
CA ALA A 131 13.12 -1.27 -5.45
C ALA A 131 12.21 -1.88 -6.53
N VAL A 132 10.94 -2.10 -6.21
CA VAL A 132 9.96 -2.64 -7.18
C VAL A 132 9.63 -1.60 -8.24
N ILE A 133 9.44 -0.34 -7.85
CA ILE A 133 9.20 0.76 -8.81
C ILE A 133 10.35 0.85 -9.81
N ALA A 134 11.58 0.79 -9.34
CA ALA A 134 12.76 0.86 -10.21
C ALA A 134 12.80 -0.29 -11.22
N LYS A 135 12.46 -1.50 -10.80
CA LYS A 135 12.39 -2.67 -11.70
C LYS A 135 11.33 -2.48 -12.79
N LEU A 136 10.16 -1.99 -12.44
CA LEU A 136 9.08 -1.74 -13.39
C LEU A 136 9.43 -0.60 -14.36
N ALA A 137 10.06 0.46 -13.87
CA ALA A 137 10.52 1.58 -14.70
C ALA A 137 11.56 1.11 -15.71
N GLU A 138 12.46 0.22 -15.32
CA GLU A 138 13.46 -0.38 -16.21
C GLU A 138 12.81 -1.20 -17.31
N LYS A 139 11.81 -2.02 -16.96
CA LYS A 139 11.06 -2.82 -17.95
C LYS A 139 10.33 -1.93 -18.95
N GLU A 140 9.71 -0.84 -18.50
CA GLU A 140 9.05 0.10 -19.40
C GLU A 140 10.04 0.74 -20.37
N ALA A 141 11.23 1.10 -19.90
CA ALA A 141 12.26 1.70 -20.75
C ALA A 141 12.80 0.72 -21.80
N THR A 142 12.84 -0.56 -21.51
CA THR A 142 13.35 -1.58 -22.42
C THR A 142 12.29 -2.19 -23.33
N ALA A 143 11.01 -1.90 -23.10
CA ALA A 143 9.89 -2.42 -23.88
C ALA A 143 9.66 -1.68 -25.20
N ILE A 144 10.41 -0.63 -25.48
CA ILE A 144 10.29 0.21 -26.68
C ILE A 144 11.06 -0.37 -27.83
#